data_fff822207b2fb4b78fc309626b6d98d9
#
_entry.id   fff822207b2fb4b78fc309626b6d98d9
#
_cell.length_a   1.000
_cell.length_b   1.000
_cell.length_c   1.000
_cell.angle_alpha   90.00
_cell.angle_beta   90.00
_cell.angle_gamma   90.00
#
_symmetry.space_group_name_H-M   'P 1'
#
loop_
_entity.id
_entity.type
_entity.pdbx_description
1 polymer ?
#
loop_
_entity_poly.entity_id
_entity_poly.type
_entity_poly.pdbx_seq_one_letter_code
_entity_poly.pdbx_strand_id
1 'polypeptide(L)'
;MMSKYTKEDIFRMVEEEDVEFIRLQFTDIFGTLKNVAITASQLDKALNNKCMFDGSSIEGFVRIEESDMYLYPDLDTFTIFPWRPQQGKVARIICDVYCADGKPFIGDPRYILKQQIGEAAKMGYSFNVGPECEFFLFHQDENGQPTTITHEKAGYFDLGPVDLGENARRDMVLTLEDMGFEIEASHHEVAPAQHEIDFKYDEAMQTADNIMTFKLAVKTIAKRHGLFASFMPKPKYGINGSGMHINMSLSKDGKNIFDDAGGELG
;
A
#
# COMPACT_ATOMS: atom_id res chain seq x y z
N MET A 1 -2.09 16.93 12.48
CA MET A 1 -2.48 17.71 11.28
C MET A 1 -3.99 17.75 11.17
N MET A 2 -4.56 18.76 10.50
CA MET A 2 -5.99 18.73 10.15
C MET A 2 -6.18 17.72 9.01
N SER A 3 -7.24 16.93 9.06
CA SER A 3 -7.61 16.02 7.97
C SER A 3 -7.81 16.81 6.68
N LYS A 4 -7.34 16.26 5.55
CA LYS A 4 -7.49 16.83 4.20
C LYS A 4 -8.95 16.85 3.76
N TYR A 5 -9.70 15.81 4.15
CA TYR A 5 -11.10 15.64 3.77
C TYR A 5 -12.01 15.60 4.99
N THR A 6 -13.18 16.23 4.87
CA THR A 6 -14.30 16.10 5.79
C THR A 6 -15.21 14.92 5.37
N LYS A 7 -16.15 14.53 6.23
CA LYS A 7 -17.18 13.53 5.86
C LYS A 7 -18.00 14.00 4.67
N GLU A 8 -18.34 15.27 4.65
CA GLU A 8 -19.08 15.93 3.57
C GLU A 8 -18.34 15.87 2.24
N ASP A 9 -17.00 16.01 2.27
CA ASP A 9 -16.17 15.86 1.08
C ASP A 9 -16.22 14.42 0.55
N ILE A 10 -16.16 13.42 1.44
CA ILE A 10 -16.27 12.01 1.03
C ILE A 10 -17.64 11.71 0.41
N PHE A 11 -18.74 12.20 1.01
CA PHE A 11 -20.07 12.02 0.43
C PHE A 11 -20.16 12.64 -0.96
N ARG A 12 -19.68 13.88 -1.12
CA ARG A 12 -19.65 14.57 -2.40
C ARG A 12 -18.83 13.80 -3.45
N MET A 13 -17.61 13.37 -3.13
CA MET A 13 -16.76 12.61 -4.05
C MET A 13 -17.39 11.27 -4.45
N VAL A 14 -18.05 10.57 -3.54
CA VAL A 14 -18.76 9.32 -3.84
C VAL A 14 -19.90 9.55 -4.83
N GLU A 15 -20.66 10.65 -4.70
CA GLU A 15 -21.75 11.01 -5.61
C GLU A 15 -21.23 11.49 -6.97
N GLU A 16 -20.31 12.45 -6.99
CA GLU A 16 -19.76 13.04 -8.21
C GLU A 16 -19.02 12.01 -9.09
N GLU A 17 -18.37 11.04 -8.46
CA GLU A 17 -17.57 10.03 -9.13
C GLU A 17 -18.31 8.70 -9.41
N ASP A 18 -19.60 8.62 -9.16
CA ASP A 18 -20.43 7.41 -9.34
C ASP A 18 -19.83 6.17 -8.63
N VAL A 19 -19.44 6.35 -7.37
CA VAL A 19 -18.88 5.25 -6.56
C VAL A 19 -20.02 4.44 -5.95
N GLU A 20 -20.12 3.17 -6.29
CA GLU A 20 -21.14 2.26 -5.74
C GLU A 20 -20.62 1.38 -4.60
N PHE A 21 -19.32 1.07 -4.58
CA PHE A 21 -18.70 0.23 -3.57
C PHE A 21 -17.50 0.91 -2.92
N ILE A 22 -17.40 0.80 -1.60
CA ILE A 22 -16.25 1.27 -0.84
C ILE A 22 -15.62 0.08 -0.09
N ARG A 23 -14.32 -0.08 -0.24
CA ARG A 23 -13.55 -1.08 0.49
C ARG A 23 -12.92 -0.44 1.71
N LEU A 24 -13.40 -0.83 2.89
CA LEU A 24 -12.80 -0.49 4.16
C LEU A 24 -11.60 -1.43 4.38
N GLN A 25 -10.40 -0.92 4.21
CA GLN A 25 -9.16 -1.70 4.21
C GLN A 25 -8.43 -1.58 5.53
N PHE A 26 -7.83 -2.66 5.98
CA PHE A 26 -6.94 -2.69 7.15
C PHE A 26 -5.88 -3.79 6.95
N THR A 27 -4.82 -3.78 7.75
CA THR A 27 -3.70 -4.71 7.62
C THR A 27 -3.62 -5.63 8.82
N ASP A 28 -3.42 -6.93 8.61
CA ASP A 28 -3.19 -7.89 9.69
C ASP A 28 -1.72 -7.88 10.15
N ILE A 29 -1.40 -8.66 11.18
CA ILE A 29 -0.04 -8.74 11.75
C ILE A 29 1.01 -9.33 10.79
N PHE A 30 0.59 -9.98 9.71
CA PHE A 30 1.48 -10.52 8.67
C PHE A 30 1.68 -9.56 7.51
N GLY A 31 1.15 -8.34 7.58
CA GLY A 31 1.20 -7.39 6.50
C GLY A 31 0.27 -7.73 5.33
N THR A 32 -0.76 -8.54 5.56
CA THR A 32 -1.78 -8.85 4.55
C THR A 32 -2.89 -7.83 4.60
N LEU A 33 -3.16 -7.20 3.45
CA LEU A 33 -4.27 -6.26 3.32
C LEU A 33 -5.60 -7.00 3.32
N LYS A 34 -6.45 -6.69 4.28
CA LYS A 34 -7.81 -7.19 4.43
C LYS A 34 -8.81 -6.10 4.05
N ASN A 35 -10.06 -6.46 3.79
CA ASN A 35 -11.12 -5.48 3.61
C ASN A 35 -12.51 -6.01 3.92
N VAL A 36 -13.39 -5.08 4.28
CA VAL A 36 -14.84 -5.25 4.25
C VAL A 36 -15.38 -4.34 3.16
N ALA A 37 -16.17 -4.87 2.23
CA ALA A 37 -16.81 -4.07 1.18
C ALA A 37 -18.21 -3.64 1.63
N ILE A 38 -18.49 -2.36 1.46
CA ILE A 38 -19.82 -1.78 1.69
C ILE A 38 -20.32 -1.13 0.40
N THR A 39 -21.65 -1.00 0.26
CA THR A 39 -22.25 -0.16 -0.76
C THR A 39 -22.22 1.31 -0.34
N ALA A 40 -22.31 2.24 -1.30
CA ALA A 40 -22.38 3.67 -1.01
C ALA A 40 -23.51 4.04 -0.04
N SER A 41 -24.63 3.31 -0.06
CA SER A 41 -25.75 3.50 0.88
C SER A 41 -25.39 3.24 2.36
N GLN A 42 -24.29 2.52 2.64
CA GLN A 42 -23.79 2.26 3.99
C GLN A 42 -22.66 3.21 4.42
N LEU A 43 -22.33 4.19 3.57
CA LEU A 43 -21.22 5.11 3.82
C LEU A 43 -21.39 5.89 5.13
N ASP A 44 -22.59 6.37 5.42
CA ASP A 44 -22.88 7.11 6.68
C ASP A 44 -22.54 6.24 7.91
N LYS A 45 -22.95 4.98 7.89
CA LYS A 45 -22.62 4.04 8.97
C LYS A 45 -21.09 3.90 9.13
N ALA A 46 -20.35 3.79 8.02
CA ALA A 46 -18.90 3.65 8.04
C ALA A 46 -18.22 4.90 8.58
N LEU A 47 -18.59 6.08 8.07
CA LEU A 47 -18.00 7.36 8.49
C LEU A 47 -18.33 7.74 9.95
N ASN A 48 -19.33 7.09 10.55
CA ASN A 48 -19.66 7.20 11.96
C ASN A 48 -19.06 6.07 12.82
N ASN A 49 -18.05 5.34 12.30
CA ASN A 49 -17.30 4.31 13.01
C ASN A 49 -18.16 3.13 13.50
N LYS A 50 -19.23 2.82 12.77
CA LYS A 50 -20.22 1.79 13.15
C LYS A 50 -20.09 0.50 12.32
N CYS A 51 -19.05 0.37 11.48
CA CYS A 51 -18.78 -0.86 10.75
C CYS A 51 -18.04 -1.84 11.65
N MET A 52 -18.76 -2.85 12.11
CA MET A 52 -18.27 -3.95 12.92
C MET A 52 -17.84 -5.13 12.03
N PHE A 53 -16.84 -5.85 12.46
CA PHE A 53 -16.43 -7.13 11.87
C PHE A 53 -15.99 -8.10 12.97
N ASP A 54 -15.97 -9.40 12.63
CA ASP A 54 -15.47 -10.45 13.52
C ASP A 54 -13.94 -10.56 13.41
N GLY A 55 -13.24 -10.04 14.41
CA GLY A 55 -11.78 -10.10 14.49
C GLY A 55 -11.22 -11.47 14.86
N SER A 56 -12.04 -12.38 15.39
CA SER A 56 -11.57 -13.72 15.80
C SER A 56 -11.18 -14.62 14.62
N SER A 57 -11.69 -14.30 13.45
CA SER A 57 -11.34 -15.00 12.20
C SER A 57 -10.06 -14.44 11.53
N ILE A 58 -9.42 -13.43 12.13
CA ILE A 58 -8.15 -12.87 11.66
C ILE A 58 -7.04 -13.35 12.57
N GLU A 59 -6.09 -14.09 11.99
CA GLU A 59 -4.99 -14.66 12.74
C GLU A 59 -4.19 -13.56 13.45
N GLY A 60 -3.92 -13.77 14.75
CA GLY A 60 -3.18 -12.84 15.59
C GLY A 60 -3.99 -11.66 16.12
N PHE A 61 -5.29 -11.54 15.81
CA PHE A 61 -6.11 -10.45 16.35
C PHE A 61 -6.63 -10.78 17.75
N VAL A 62 -7.86 -11.27 17.87
CA VAL A 62 -8.56 -11.48 19.16
C VAL A 62 -9.13 -12.88 19.28
N ARG A 63 -9.55 -13.24 20.50
CA ARG A 63 -10.27 -14.48 20.75
C ARG A 63 -11.75 -14.32 20.46
N ILE A 64 -12.47 -15.45 20.35
CA ILE A 64 -13.89 -15.47 20.01
C ILE A 64 -14.77 -14.71 21.03
N GLU A 65 -14.36 -14.66 22.28
CA GLU A 65 -15.06 -13.95 23.35
C GLU A 65 -14.97 -12.41 23.23
N GLU A 66 -14.01 -11.91 22.43
CA GLU A 66 -13.75 -10.49 22.20
C GLU A 66 -13.80 -10.16 20.71
N SER A 67 -14.61 -10.90 19.94
CA SER A 67 -14.57 -10.89 18.47
C SER A 67 -15.04 -9.59 17.83
N ASP A 68 -15.89 -8.82 18.49
CA ASP A 68 -16.46 -7.61 17.92
C ASP A 68 -15.42 -6.49 17.82
N MET A 69 -15.03 -6.17 16.60
CA MET A 69 -14.09 -5.10 16.29
C MET A 69 -14.71 -4.10 15.32
N TYR A 70 -14.19 -2.88 15.30
CA TYR A 70 -14.73 -1.77 14.53
C TYR A 70 -13.68 -1.17 13.61
N LEU A 71 -14.10 -0.78 12.41
CA LEU A 71 -13.27 -0.07 11.45
C LEU A 71 -13.52 1.44 11.55
N TYR A 72 -12.45 2.19 11.79
CA TYR A 72 -12.46 3.65 11.88
C TYR A 72 -11.78 4.22 10.63
N PRO A 73 -12.55 4.70 9.64
CA PRO A 73 -12.00 5.17 8.38
C PRO A 73 -11.11 6.41 8.54
N ASP A 74 -9.92 6.34 7.95
CA ASP A 74 -9.03 7.49 7.77
C ASP A 74 -9.39 8.17 6.44
N LEU A 75 -10.08 9.31 6.51
CA LEU A 75 -10.69 9.97 5.35
C LEU A 75 -9.64 10.42 4.32
N ASP A 76 -8.44 10.76 4.78
CA ASP A 76 -7.35 11.23 3.91
C ASP A 76 -6.82 10.14 2.97
N THR A 77 -7.18 8.89 3.24
CA THR A 77 -6.82 7.73 2.43
C THR A 77 -7.85 7.36 1.36
N PHE A 78 -8.95 8.11 1.23
CA PHE A 78 -9.96 7.85 0.19
C PHE A 78 -9.32 7.87 -1.20
N THR A 79 -9.53 6.81 -1.98
CA THR A 79 -8.98 6.68 -3.34
C THR A 79 -9.89 5.80 -4.19
N ILE A 80 -10.15 6.21 -5.42
CA ILE A 80 -10.90 5.42 -6.41
C ILE A 80 -9.93 4.48 -7.12
N PHE A 81 -10.32 3.22 -7.34
CA PHE A 81 -9.49 2.25 -8.04
C PHE A 81 -9.58 2.42 -9.57
N PRO A 82 -8.49 2.84 -10.26
CA PRO A 82 -8.52 3.07 -11.70
C PRO A 82 -8.76 1.79 -12.54
N TRP A 83 -8.44 0.64 -11.98
CA TRP A 83 -8.63 -0.66 -12.64
C TRP A 83 -10.04 -1.25 -12.52
N ARG A 84 -10.98 -0.54 -11.93
CA ARG A 84 -12.38 -0.97 -11.84
C ARG A 84 -13.21 -0.33 -12.96
N PRO A 85 -14.45 -0.83 -13.20
CA PRO A 85 -15.34 -0.25 -14.19
C PRO A 85 -15.51 1.26 -14.02
N GLN A 86 -15.69 1.97 -15.13
CA GLN A 86 -15.94 3.41 -15.14
C GLN A 86 -17.35 3.74 -14.66
N GLN A 87 -18.28 2.80 -14.75
CA GLN A 87 -19.63 2.89 -14.21
C GLN A 87 -19.74 2.02 -12.96
N GLY A 88 -20.30 2.54 -11.88
CA GLY A 88 -20.34 1.86 -10.60
C GLY A 88 -18.94 1.66 -10.02
N LYS A 89 -18.18 2.75 -9.93
CA LYS A 89 -16.78 2.75 -9.48
C LYS A 89 -16.61 2.16 -8.09
N VAL A 90 -15.41 1.72 -7.80
CA VAL A 90 -15.02 1.18 -6.50
C VAL A 90 -13.95 2.08 -5.89
N ALA A 91 -14.19 2.58 -4.68
CA ALA A 91 -13.21 3.29 -3.88
C ALA A 91 -12.69 2.44 -2.72
N ARG A 92 -11.65 2.91 -2.06
CA ARG A 92 -11.19 2.37 -0.78
C ARG A 92 -11.02 3.49 0.23
N ILE A 93 -11.10 3.13 1.52
CA ILE A 93 -10.64 3.95 2.65
C ILE A 93 -9.85 3.00 3.56
N ILE A 94 -8.64 3.39 3.96
CA ILE A 94 -7.88 2.65 4.96
C ILE A 94 -8.46 2.97 6.34
N CYS A 95 -8.55 1.96 7.18
CA CYS A 95 -9.15 2.07 8.49
C CYS A 95 -8.14 1.68 9.58
N ASP A 96 -8.24 2.34 10.71
CA ASP A 96 -7.71 1.85 11.97
C ASP A 96 -8.66 0.85 12.60
N VAL A 97 -8.14 -0.07 13.38
CA VAL A 97 -8.93 -1.11 14.05
C VAL A 97 -9.13 -0.75 15.52
N TYR A 98 -10.38 -0.85 16.00
CA TYR A 98 -10.79 -0.54 17.36
C TYR A 98 -11.52 -1.71 17.99
N CYS A 99 -11.36 -1.84 19.30
CA CYS A 99 -12.11 -2.79 20.14
C CYS A 99 -13.54 -2.29 20.41
N ALA A 100 -14.41 -3.18 20.88
CA ALA A 100 -15.81 -2.86 21.22
C ALA A 100 -15.94 -1.79 22.32
N ASP A 101 -14.94 -1.64 23.20
CA ASP A 101 -14.91 -0.61 24.24
C ASP A 101 -14.49 0.79 23.71
N GLY A 102 -14.29 0.93 22.40
CA GLY A 102 -13.91 2.18 21.74
C GLY A 102 -12.43 2.53 21.87
N LYS A 103 -11.58 1.61 22.35
CA LYS A 103 -10.13 1.82 22.36
C LYS A 103 -9.47 1.29 21.09
N PRO A 104 -8.37 1.90 20.63
CA PRO A 104 -7.59 1.36 19.56
C PRO A 104 -7.13 -0.07 19.87
N PHE A 105 -7.17 -0.93 18.85
CA PHE A 105 -6.64 -2.28 18.99
C PHE A 105 -5.10 -2.26 18.99
N ILE A 106 -4.49 -2.78 20.05
CA ILE A 106 -3.02 -2.73 20.23
C ILE A 106 -2.25 -3.61 19.23
N GLY A 107 -2.91 -4.53 18.55
CA GLY A 107 -2.36 -5.37 17.49
C GLY A 107 -2.52 -4.79 16.10
N ASP A 108 -3.13 -3.61 15.94
CA ASP A 108 -3.21 -2.92 14.66
C ASP A 108 -1.84 -2.33 14.29
N PRO A 109 -1.20 -2.76 13.17
CA PRO A 109 0.08 -2.22 12.73
C PRO A 109 0.06 -0.69 12.54
N ARG A 110 -1.04 -0.11 12.04
CA ARG A 110 -1.17 1.35 11.91
C ARG A 110 -1.18 2.05 13.26
N TYR A 111 -1.86 1.47 14.26
CA TYR A 111 -1.86 2.03 15.61
C TYR A 111 -0.46 2.02 16.23
N ILE A 112 0.27 0.92 16.09
CA ILE A 112 1.65 0.82 16.58
C ILE A 112 2.54 1.90 15.94
N LEU A 113 2.44 2.08 14.61
CA LEU A 113 3.19 3.11 13.89
C LEU A 113 2.80 4.52 14.35
N LYS A 114 1.49 4.80 14.52
CA LYS A 114 0.98 6.08 15.05
C LYS A 114 1.56 6.41 16.43
N GLN A 115 1.67 5.40 17.30
CA GLN A 115 2.30 5.59 18.61
C GLN A 115 3.77 5.98 18.49
N GLN A 116 4.55 5.32 17.62
CA GLN A 116 5.96 5.64 17.44
C GLN A 116 6.17 7.03 16.81
N ILE A 117 5.34 7.39 15.83
CA ILE A 117 5.33 8.75 15.27
C ILE A 117 5.02 9.78 16.37
N GLY A 118 4.07 9.46 17.27
CA GLY A 118 3.74 10.32 18.41
C GLY A 118 4.89 10.48 19.40
N GLU A 119 5.66 9.42 19.67
CA GLU A 119 6.86 9.52 20.53
C GLU A 119 7.96 10.36 19.86
N ALA A 120 8.20 10.16 18.55
CA ALA A 120 9.15 11.01 17.81
C ALA A 120 8.73 12.49 17.83
N ALA A 121 7.44 12.76 17.65
CA ALA A 121 6.91 14.14 17.70
C ALA A 121 7.08 14.81 19.06
N LYS A 122 6.95 14.07 20.18
CA LYS A 122 7.25 14.59 21.53
C LYS A 122 8.72 15.01 21.69
N MET A 123 9.61 14.36 20.97
CA MET A 123 11.04 14.71 20.91
C MET A 123 11.34 15.86 19.92
N GLY A 124 10.32 16.33 19.20
CA GLY A 124 10.43 17.40 18.20
C GLY A 124 10.84 16.90 16.81
N TYR A 125 10.71 15.59 16.53
CA TYR A 125 11.10 15.01 15.25
C TYR A 125 9.90 14.65 14.38
N SER A 126 10.07 14.80 13.06
CA SER A 126 9.26 14.16 12.02
C SER A 126 10.12 13.17 11.22
N PHE A 127 9.52 12.07 10.79
CA PHE A 127 10.21 10.96 10.13
C PHE A 127 9.63 10.72 8.75
N ASN A 128 10.48 10.81 7.72
CA ASN A 128 10.13 10.51 6.33
C ASN A 128 10.83 9.24 5.88
N VAL A 129 10.15 8.51 4.98
CA VAL A 129 10.58 7.20 4.49
C VAL A 129 10.38 7.11 2.98
N GLY A 130 11.42 6.71 2.26
CA GLY A 130 11.40 6.41 0.82
C GLY A 130 11.74 4.95 0.58
N PRO A 131 10.78 4.09 0.29
CA PRO A 131 11.01 2.69 -0.01
C PRO A 131 11.29 2.46 -1.49
N GLU A 132 12.19 1.53 -1.79
CA GLU A 132 12.46 1.00 -3.13
C GLU A 132 11.98 -0.44 -3.15
N CYS A 133 10.87 -0.70 -3.83
CA CYS A 133 10.19 -1.99 -3.76
C CYS A 133 10.45 -2.83 -5.00
N GLU A 134 11.31 -3.84 -4.88
CA GLU A 134 11.55 -4.81 -5.94
C GLU A 134 10.52 -5.96 -5.91
N PHE A 135 10.25 -6.52 -7.08
CA PHE A 135 9.32 -7.63 -7.25
C PHE A 135 9.64 -8.46 -8.49
N PHE A 136 9.16 -9.71 -8.49
CA PHE A 136 9.24 -10.59 -9.66
C PHE A 136 7.90 -10.69 -10.38
N LEU A 137 7.96 -10.80 -11.70
CA LEU A 137 6.83 -11.14 -12.56
C LEU A 137 6.99 -12.56 -13.10
N PHE A 138 6.26 -13.51 -12.53
CA PHE A 138 6.29 -14.91 -12.94
C PHE A 138 5.10 -15.27 -13.83
N HIS A 139 5.26 -16.33 -14.62
CA HIS A 139 4.14 -16.97 -15.28
C HIS A 139 3.24 -17.68 -14.27
N GLN A 140 1.98 -17.82 -14.64
CA GLN A 140 1.04 -18.73 -13.98
C GLN A 140 0.99 -20.06 -14.78
N ASP A 141 0.65 -21.15 -14.12
CA ASP A 141 0.37 -22.41 -14.79
C ASP A 141 -1.03 -22.41 -15.46
N GLU A 142 -1.40 -23.50 -16.11
CA GLU A 142 -2.69 -23.68 -16.80
C GLU A 142 -3.90 -23.55 -15.87
N ASN A 143 -3.70 -23.72 -14.56
CA ASN A 143 -4.74 -23.58 -13.53
C ASN A 143 -4.72 -22.18 -12.89
N GLY A 144 -3.88 -21.27 -13.38
CA GLY A 144 -3.71 -19.92 -12.82
C GLY A 144 -2.91 -19.88 -11.50
N GLN A 145 -2.19 -20.97 -11.17
CA GLN A 145 -1.35 -21.01 -9.97
C GLN A 145 0.01 -20.34 -10.23
N PRO A 146 0.58 -19.67 -9.23
CA PRO A 146 1.89 -19.04 -9.38
C PRO A 146 2.99 -20.07 -9.62
N THR A 147 3.91 -19.75 -10.53
CA THR A 147 5.14 -20.50 -10.76
C THR A 147 6.38 -19.67 -10.45
N THR A 148 7.57 -20.24 -10.63
CA THR A 148 8.84 -19.49 -10.63
C THR A 148 9.44 -19.42 -12.04
N ILE A 149 8.62 -19.62 -13.07
CA ILE A 149 9.01 -19.53 -14.47
C ILE A 149 9.00 -18.06 -14.88
N THR A 150 10.15 -17.60 -15.39
CA THR A 150 10.32 -16.25 -15.93
C THR A 150 10.08 -16.28 -17.44
N HIS A 151 9.55 -15.19 -17.98
CA HIS A 151 9.22 -15.07 -19.40
C HIS A 151 10.37 -14.49 -20.25
N GLU A 152 11.45 -14.02 -19.59
CA GLU A 152 12.61 -13.42 -20.25
C GLU A 152 13.89 -13.61 -19.42
N LYS A 153 15.01 -13.12 -19.93
CA LYS A 153 16.34 -13.19 -19.29
C LYS A 153 17.07 -11.84 -19.33
N ALA A 154 16.31 -10.75 -19.32
CA ALA A 154 16.87 -9.41 -19.20
C ALA A 154 17.60 -9.24 -17.86
N GLY A 155 18.46 -8.26 -17.78
CA GLY A 155 19.23 -7.88 -16.62
C GLY A 155 19.04 -6.41 -16.25
N TYR A 156 19.92 -5.90 -15.41
CA TYR A 156 19.83 -4.56 -14.83
C TYR A 156 19.78 -3.47 -15.92
N PHE A 157 18.73 -2.68 -15.89
CA PHE A 157 18.45 -1.58 -16.83
C PHE A 157 18.27 -1.99 -18.30
N ASP A 158 18.08 -3.27 -18.59
CA ASP A 158 17.69 -3.69 -19.93
C ASP A 158 16.31 -3.13 -20.30
N LEU A 159 16.11 -2.96 -21.60
CA LEU A 159 14.91 -2.37 -22.19
C LEU A 159 14.30 -3.33 -23.24
N GLY A 160 13.14 -2.99 -23.75
CA GLY A 160 12.58 -3.74 -24.91
C GLY A 160 13.54 -3.77 -26.10
N PRO A 161 13.61 -4.89 -26.86
CA PRO A 161 12.69 -6.02 -26.80
C PRO A 161 13.08 -7.16 -25.84
N VAL A 162 14.15 -7.05 -25.06
CA VAL A 162 14.57 -8.14 -24.15
C VAL A 162 13.82 -8.10 -22.81
N ASP A 163 13.46 -6.91 -22.32
CA ASP A 163 12.55 -6.75 -21.20
C ASP A 163 11.10 -6.94 -21.64
N LEU A 164 10.57 -8.14 -21.47
CA LEU A 164 9.18 -8.45 -21.83
C LEU A 164 8.17 -8.03 -20.75
N GLY A 165 8.63 -7.61 -19.59
CA GLY A 165 7.80 -7.06 -18.50
C GLY A 165 7.52 -5.57 -18.62
N GLU A 166 8.17 -4.86 -19.55
CA GLU A 166 8.10 -3.40 -19.68
C GLU A 166 6.66 -2.88 -19.80
N ASN A 167 5.81 -3.52 -20.60
CA ASN A 167 4.41 -3.09 -20.75
C ASN A 167 3.61 -3.23 -19.47
N ALA A 168 3.79 -4.34 -18.73
CA ALA A 168 3.13 -4.53 -17.45
C ALA A 168 3.61 -3.49 -16.43
N ARG A 169 4.92 -3.25 -16.36
CA ARG A 169 5.53 -2.24 -15.47
C ARG A 169 5.04 -0.82 -15.82
N ARG A 170 4.97 -0.47 -17.13
CA ARG A 170 4.41 0.80 -17.59
C ARG A 170 2.96 0.99 -17.11
N ASP A 171 2.11 -0.02 -17.28
CA ASP A 171 0.70 0.07 -16.85
C ASP A 171 0.57 0.14 -15.33
N MET A 172 1.51 -0.46 -14.56
CA MET A 172 1.60 -0.31 -13.10
C MET A 172 1.93 1.14 -12.73
N VAL A 173 2.93 1.75 -13.38
CA VAL A 173 3.33 3.15 -13.16
C VAL A 173 2.14 4.08 -13.39
N LEU A 174 1.51 4.03 -14.56
CA LEU A 174 0.38 4.89 -14.89
C LEU A 174 -0.80 4.70 -13.91
N THR A 175 -1.06 3.46 -13.51
CA THR A 175 -2.10 3.17 -12.52
C THR A 175 -1.79 3.77 -11.15
N LEU A 176 -0.53 3.74 -10.73
CA LEU A 176 -0.09 4.33 -9.47
C LEU A 176 -0.16 5.86 -9.52
N GLU A 177 0.24 6.49 -10.64
CA GLU A 177 0.09 7.93 -10.86
C GLU A 177 -1.39 8.37 -10.80
N ASP A 178 -2.30 7.60 -11.42
CA ASP A 178 -3.75 7.83 -11.33
C ASP A 178 -4.27 7.73 -9.88
N MET A 179 -3.56 7.02 -9.00
CA MET A 179 -3.86 6.94 -7.57
C MET A 179 -3.14 7.99 -6.72
N GLY A 180 -2.41 8.90 -7.35
CA GLY A 180 -1.75 10.03 -6.70
C GLY A 180 -0.32 9.75 -6.23
N PHE A 181 0.31 8.67 -6.69
CA PHE A 181 1.74 8.45 -6.46
C PHE A 181 2.57 9.38 -7.34
N GLU A 182 3.66 9.90 -6.81
CA GLU A 182 4.71 10.55 -7.58
C GLU A 182 5.80 9.51 -7.85
N ILE A 183 5.83 8.99 -9.09
CA ILE A 183 6.80 7.95 -9.49
C ILE A 183 8.10 8.61 -9.91
N GLU A 184 9.23 8.17 -9.35
CA GLU A 184 10.56 8.70 -9.60
C GLU A 184 11.33 7.89 -10.63
N ALA A 185 11.22 6.54 -10.57
CA ALA A 185 11.88 5.64 -11.51
C ALA A 185 11.11 4.32 -11.68
N SER A 186 11.34 3.65 -12.80
CA SER A 186 10.92 2.26 -12.99
C SER A 186 11.87 1.57 -13.98
N HIS A 187 12.39 0.40 -13.63
CA HIS A 187 13.36 -0.31 -14.44
C HIS A 187 13.31 -1.83 -14.23
N HIS A 188 14.01 -2.54 -15.13
CA HIS A 188 14.30 -3.95 -14.96
C HIS A 188 15.46 -4.11 -13.96
N GLU A 189 15.36 -5.10 -13.08
CA GLU A 189 16.34 -5.43 -12.09
C GLU A 189 17.35 -6.51 -12.56
N VAL A 190 18.32 -6.89 -11.70
CA VAL A 190 19.43 -7.79 -12.06
C VAL A 190 18.93 -9.19 -12.42
N ALA A 191 17.96 -9.74 -11.68
CA ALA A 191 17.49 -11.08 -11.95
C ALA A 191 16.44 -11.11 -13.10
N PRO A 192 16.38 -12.22 -13.87
CA PRO A 192 15.35 -12.39 -14.88
C PRO A 192 13.95 -12.17 -14.33
N ALA A 193 13.15 -11.36 -15.02
CA ALA A 193 11.79 -10.94 -14.64
C ALA A 193 11.67 -10.24 -13.28
N GLN A 194 12.74 -9.65 -12.79
CA GLN A 194 12.76 -8.80 -11.62
C GLN A 194 12.66 -7.33 -12.03
N HIS A 195 11.83 -6.58 -11.33
CA HIS A 195 11.49 -5.19 -11.62
C HIS A 195 11.50 -4.37 -10.36
N GLU A 196 11.70 -3.06 -10.52
CA GLU A 196 11.60 -2.06 -9.48
C GLU A 196 10.77 -0.87 -9.96
N ILE A 197 10.01 -0.29 -9.06
CA ILE A 197 9.29 0.97 -9.27
C ILE A 197 9.46 1.79 -8.00
N ASP A 198 10.12 2.95 -8.14
CA ASP A 198 10.41 3.87 -7.07
C ASP A 198 9.40 5.00 -7.05
N PHE A 199 8.89 5.30 -5.89
CA PHE A 199 8.00 6.43 -5.67
C PHE A 199 8.53 7.31 -4.56
N LYS A 200 8.22 8.60 -4.67
CA LYS A 200 8.71 9.63 -3.77
C LYS A 200 8.43 9.30 -2.31
N TYR A 201 9.40 9.64 -1.48
CA TYR A 201 9.28 9.54 -0.03
C TYR A 201 8.12 10.41 0.52
N ASP A 202 7.59 10.00 1.65
CA ASP A 202 6.57 10.75 2.39
C ASP A 202 6.73 10.52 3.90
N GLU A 203 5.88 11.15 4.71
CA GLU A 203 5.79 10.85 6.13
C GLU A 203 5.53 9.35 6.37
N ALA A 204 6.07 8.81 7.45
CA ALA A 204 6.11 7.38 7.72
C ALA A 204 4.74 6.68 7.63
N MET A 205 3.64 7.31 8.08
CA MET A 205 2.30 6.73 7.97
C MET A 205 1.82 6.68 6.53
N GLN A 206 1.96 7.78 5.79
CA GLN A 206 1.57 7.83 4.39
C GLN A 206 2.37 6.82 3.55
N THR A 207 3.67 6.70 3.79
CA THR A 207 4.52 5.73 3.11
C THR A 207 4.12 4.28 3.43
N ALA A 208 3.77 3.96 4.68
CA ALA A 208 3.28 2.63 5.03
C ALA A 208 1.97 2.29 4.29
N ASP A 209 1.03 3.22 4.22
CA ASP A 209 -0.20 3.07 3.44
C ASP A 209 0.06 2.97 1.94
N ASN A 210 1.04 3.73 1.43
CA ASN A 210 1.47 3.68 0.04
C ASN A 210 2.07 2.33 -0.34
N ILE A 211 2.93 1.72 0.49
CA ILE A 211 3.47 0.37 0.25
C ILE A 211 2.35 -0.68 0.13
N MET A 212 1.35 -0.63 1.00
CA MET A 212 0.22 -1.56 0.94
C MET A 212 -0.60 -1.36 -0.33
N THR A 213 -0.81 -0.12 -0.74
CA THR A 213 -1.50 0.25 -1.99
C THR A 213 -0.69 -0.16 -3.21
N PHE A 214 0.60 0.10 -3.22
CA PHE A 214 1.56 -0.29 -4.26
C PHE A 214 1.51 -1.81 -4.52
N LYS A 215 1.65 -2.62 -3.46
CA LYS A 215 1.57 -4.09 -3.57
C LYS A 215 0.24 -4.57 -4.15
N LEU A 216 -0.87 -3.92 -3.80
CA LEU A 216 -2.20 -4.23 -4.35
C LEU A 216 -2.27 -3.88 -5.84
N ALA A 217 -1.83 -2.68 -6.24
CA ALA A 217 -1.84 -2.21 -7.61
C ALA A 217 -0.96 -3.11 -8.50
N VAL A 218 0.30 -3.32 -8.12
CA VAL A 218 1.25 -4.17 -8.87
C VAL A 218 0.69 -5.57 -9.09
N LYS A 219 0.18 -6.23 -8.05
CA LYS A 219 -0.43 -7.58 -8.17
C LYS A 219 -1.67 -7.58 -9.07
N THR A 220 -2.48 -6.54 -8.99
CA THR A 220 -3.71 -6.41 -9.78
C THR A 220 -3.39 -6.22 -11.26
N ILE A 221 -2.45 -5.33 -11.58
CA ILE A 221 -2.05 -5.06 -12.96
C ILE A 221 -1.28 -6.24 -13.55
N ALA A 222 -0.35 -6.86 -12.79
CA ALA A 222 0.33 -8.09 -13.22
C ALA A 222 -0.66 -9.16 -13.66
N LYS A 223 -1.71 -9.40 -12.85
CA LYS A 223 -2.77 -10.37 -13.18
C LYS A 223 -3.49 -10.03 -14.49
N ARG A 224 -3.69 -8.77 -14.82
CA ARG A 224 -4.30 -8.33 -16.09
C ARG A 224 -3.41 -8.65 -17.30
N HIS A 225 -2.10 -8.66 -17.09
CA HIS A 225 -1.10 -9.08 -18.08
C HIS A 225 -0.84 -10.59 -18.11
N GLY A 226 -1.63 -11.41 -17.38
CA GLY A 226 -1.44 -12.86 -17.29
C GLY A 226 -0.22 -13.27 -16.46
N LEU A 227 0.30 -12.35 -15.62
CA LEU A 227 1.50 -12.55 -14.80
C LEU A 227 1.13 -12.62 -13.31
N PHE A 228 2.03 -13.20 -12.53
CA PHE A 228 1.97 -13.23 -11.08
C PHE A 228 3.09 -12.37 -10.49
N ALA A 229 2.74 -11.30 -9.79
CA ALA A 229 3.70 -10.47 -9.08
C ALA A 229 4.01 -11.04 -7.69
N SER A 230 5.29 -11.29 -7.43
CA SER A 230 5.79 -11.80 -6.15
C SER A 230 6.70 -10.77 -5.48
N PHE A 231 6.37 -10.43 -4.23
CA PHE A 231 7.20 -9.64 -3.32
C PHE A 231 7.98 -10.52 -2.33
N MET A 232 8.08 -11.82 -2.59
CA MET A 232 8.88 -12.73 -1.79
C MET A 232 10.35 -12.35 -1.91
N PRO A 233 11.09 -12.14 -0.79
CA PRO A 233 12.48 -11.66 -0.84
C PRO A 233 13.41 -12.56 -1.65
N LYS A 234 13.23 -13.88 -1.62
CA LYS A 234 14.06 -14.85 -2.34
C LYS A 234 13.20 -15.95 -2.95
N PRO A 235 12.43 -15.65 -4.03
CA PRO A 235 11.50 -16.63 -4.60
C PRO A 235 12.19 -17.74 -5.37
N LYS A 236 13.43 -17.53 -5.80
CA LYS A 236 14.20 -18.48 -6.61
C LYS A 236 15.64 -18.56 -6.13
N TYR A 237 16.13 -19.81 -5.96
CA TYR A 237 17.51 -20.07 -5.59
C TYR A 237 18.47 -19.74 -6.75
N GLY A 238 19.67 -19.25 -6.44
CA GLY A 238 20.76 -19.04 -7.39
C GLY A 238 20.69 -17.76 -8.22
N ILE A 239 19.66 -16.91 -8.04
CA ILE A 239 19.58 -15.58 -8.67
C ILE A 239 19.43 -14.49 -7.61
N ASN A 240 19.49 -13.21 -7.99
CA ASN A 240 19.26 -12.10 -7.05
C ASN A 240 17.85 -12.21 -6.43
N GLY A 241 17.71 -11.74 -5.21
CA GLY A 241 16.42 -11.62 -4.52
C GLY A 241 15.90 -10.18 -4.59
N SER A 242 14.65 -9.99 -4.20
CA SER A 242 14.04 -8.67 -4.11
C SER A 242 14.38 -7.99 -2.80
N GLY A 243 14.99 -6.81 -2.90
CA GLY A 243 15.17 -5.88 -1.80
C GLY A 243 13.90 -5.09 -1.53
N MET A 244 13.90 -4.45 -0.39
CA MET A 244 13.08 -3.28 -0.08
C MET A 244 13.98 -2.34 0.70
N HIS A 245 14.78 -1.56 -0.01
CA HIS A 245 15.62 -0.55 0.61
C HIS A 245 14.74 0.52 1.23
N ILE A 246 15.13 0.99 2.41
CA ILE A 246 14.39 2.00 3.15
C ILE A 246 15.29 3.21 3.32
N ASN A 247 15.12 4.21 2.46
CA ASN A 247 15.74 5.51 2.64
C ASN A 247 15.00 6.28 3.73
N MET A 248 15.74 6.87 4.65
CA MET A 248 15.17 7.51 5.83
C MET A 248 15.72 8.91 6.03
N SER A 249 14.87 9.83 6.42
CA SER A 249 15.29 11.15 6.93
C SER A 249 14.54 11.52 8.19
N LEU A 250 15.24 12.20 9.08
CA LEU A 250 14.69 12.72 10.33
C LEU A 250 14.79 14.23 10.30
N SER A 251 13.67 14.93 10.50
CA SER A 251 13.64 16.38 10.49
C SER A 251 13.30 16.95 11.86
N LYS A 252 13.92 18.08 12.21
CA LYS A 252 13.60 18.87 13.37
C LYS A 252 13.50 20.34 12.96
N ASP A 253 12.44 21.02 13.37
CA ASP A 253 12.17 22.42 13.00
C ASP A 253 12.26 22.66 11.47
N GLY A 254 11.79 21.69 10.68
CA GLY A 254 11.78 21.73 9.21
C GLY A 254 13.14 21.50 8.55
N LYS A 255 14.18 21.13 9.30
CA LYS A 255 15.51 20.81 8.76
C LYS A 255 15.80 19.31 8.90
N ASN A 256 16.32 18.71 7.83
CA ASN A 256 16.84 17.34 7.89
C ASN A 256 18.08 17.32 8.81
N ILE A 257 18.03 16.53 9.88
CA ILE A 257 19.14 16.46 10.85
C ILE A 257 20.26 15.48 10.44
N PHE A 258 20.07 14.75 9.35
CA PHE A 258 21.12 13.93 8.75
C PHE A 258 21.95 14.73 7.73
N ASP A 259 21.48 15.94 7.35
CA ASP A 259 22.22 16.84 6.49
C ASP A 259 23.33 17.54 7.30
N ASP A 260 24.59 17.22 6.99
CA ASP A 260 25.76 17.89 7.52
C ASP A 260 26.36 18.81 6.45
N ALA A 261 25.81 20.01 6.35
CA ALA A 261 26.16 21.02 5.34
C ALA A 261 27.64 21.44 5.33
N GLY A 262 28.51 20.81 6.11
CA GLY A 262 29.95 21.05 6.17
C GLY A 262 30.80 19.77 6.31
N GLY A 263 30.16 18.60 6.34
CA GLY A 263 30.84 17.32 6.50
C GLY A 263 31.37 16.75 5.18
N GLU A 264 32.40 15.89 5.26
CA GLU A 264 32.98 15.20 4.10
C GLU A 264 32.02 14.12 3.49
N LEU A 265 30.89 13.83 4.17
CA LEU A 265 29.90 12.80 3.81
C LEU A 265 28.47 13.34 3.72
N GLY A 266 28.30 14.65 3.53
CA GLY A 266 27.01 15.30 3.38
C GLY A 266 26.32 15.00 2.07
#